data_132707a7d1208a73e2e4e5db7ba5b637
#
_entry.id   132707a7d1208a73e2e4e5db7ba5b637
#
_cell.length_a   1.000
_cell.length_b   1.000
_cell.length_c   1.000
_cell.angle_alpha   90.00
_cell.angle_beta   90.00
_cell.angle_gamma   90.00
#
_symmetry.space_group_name_H-M   'P 1'
#
loop_
_entity.id
_entity.type
_entity.pdbx_description
1 polymer ?
#
loop_
_entity_poly.entity_id
_entity_poly.type
_entity_poly.pdbx_seq_one_letter_code
_entity_poly.pdbx_strand_id
1 'polypeptide(L)'
;MDLSKLKWVKNVKPAQGWAYDKINEMPIPEAKIFRLHWRNDKDNAQKPQKGDLIALVQLAKVTHIVELLDDTVYENTEKDWGIYRVIKAIWMPPEKFDWVNLPHQKDIFGVEDLPPDGSVHDLSRTDRMYQFNQYWKDLGGLQGFQEHLSKLLTKIL
;
A
#
# COMPACT_ATOMS: atom_id res chain seq x y z
N MET A 1 -2.20 -11.91 -11.31
CA MET A 1 -1.68 -11.44 -9.99
C MET A 1 -2.68 -11.83 -8.92
N ASP A 2 -2.23 -12.52 -7.90
CA ASP A 2 -3.08 -12.98 -6.80
C ASP A 2 -3.07 -11.94 -5.68
N LEU A 3 -4.19 -11.27 -5.48
CA LEU A 3 -4.39 -10.28 -4.42
C LEU A 3 -5.28 -10.78 -3.28
N SER A 4 -5.46 -12.10 -3.14
CA SER A 4 -6.34 -12.67 -2.11
C SER A 4 -5.91 -12.32 -0.66
N LYS A 5 -4.64 -11.98 -0.45
CA LYS A 5 -4.10 -11.54 0.84
C LYS A 5 -4.04 -10.02 1.02
N LEU A 6 -4.59 -9.27 0.08
CA LEU A 6 -4.65 -7.81 0.20
C LEU A 6 -5.74 -7.42 1.20
N LYS A 7 -5.30 -6.95 2.36
CA LYS A 7 -6.17 -6.57 3.48
C LYS A 7 -6.00 -5.13 3.92
N TRP A 8 -4.90 -4.49 3.51
CA TRP A 8 -4.46 -3.23 4.11
C TRP A 8 -4.26 -2.17 3.05
N VAL A 9 -4.53 -0.93 3.43
CA VAL A 9 -4.16 0.27 2.66
C VAL A 9 -3.35 1.19 3.57
N LYS A 10 -2.33 1.83 3.02
CA LYS A 10 -1.49 2.80 3.72
C LYS A 10 -1.19 3.97 2.82
N ASN A 11 -1.51 5.18 3.29
CA ASN A 11 -1.11 6.39 2.60
C ASN A 11 0.37 6.68 2.89
N VAL A 12 1.15 6.86 1.85
CA VAL A 12 2.56 7.23 1.94
C VAL A 12 2.65 8.73 1.69
N LYS A 13 3.37 9.45 2.59
CA LYS A 13 3.55 10.90 2.49
C LYS A 13 4.97 11.18 2.01
N PRO A 14 5.21 11.30 0.69
CA PRO A 14 6.55 11.60 0.22
C PRO A 14 6.93 13.06 0.55
N ALA A 15 8.18 13.27 0.91
CA ALA A 15 8.69 14.62 1.18
C ALA A 15 8.77 15.44 -0.10
N GLN A 16 9.22 14.82 -1.20
CA GLN A 16 9.32 15.42 -2.53
C GLN A 16 9.10 14.35 -3.58
N GLY A 17 8.23 14.63 -4.55
CA GLY A 17 7.94 13.71 -5.64
C GLY A 17 7.33 12.40 -5.13
N TRP A 18 7.78 11.27 -5.69
CA TRP A 18 7.29 9.95 -5.33
C TRP A 18 8.28 9.26 -4.39
N ALA A 19 7.76 8.54 -3.38
CA ALA A 19 8.57 7.68 -2.54
C ALA A 19 8.72 6.30 -3.18
N TYR A 20 9.89 5.68 -2.98
CA TYR A 20 10.19 4.31 -3.44
C TYR A 20 10.07 4.13 -4.96
N ASP A 21 10.28 5.21 -5.72
CA ASP A 21 10.25 5.16 -7.19
C ASP A 21 11.62 4.85 -7.80
N LYS A 22 12.69 5.05 -7.04
CA LYS A 22 14.06 4.90 -7.51
C LYS A 22 14.71 3.65 -6.94
N ILE A 23 15.48 2.98 -7.77
CA ILE A 23 16.23 1.78 -7.39
C ILE A 23 17.15 2.04 -6.20
N ASN A 24 17.78 3.22 -6.13
CA ASN A 24 18.70 3.56 -5.05
C ASN A 24 18.01 3.77 -3.68
N GLU A 25 16.70 3.86 -3.65
CA GLU A 25 15.93 3.90 -2.39
C GLU A 25 15.66 2.50 -1.83
N MET A 26 16.02 1.47 -2.58
CA MET A 26 15.77 0.08 -2.19
C MET A 26 17.09 -0.59 -1.79
N PRO A 27 17.23 -1.08 -0.54
CA PRO A 27 18.42 -1.81 -0.11
C PRO A 27 18.75 -3.04 -0.97
N ILE A 28 17.71 -3.72 -1.48
CA ILE A 28 17.86 -4.87 -2.38
C ILE A 28 17.00 -4.63 -3.62
N PRO A 29 17.49 -3.80 -4.57
CA PRO A 29 16.66 -3.36 -5.70
C PRO A 29 16.30 -4.50 -6.67
N GLU A 30 17.16 -5.49 -6.85
CA GLU A 30 16.90 -6.64 -7.72
C GLU A 30 15.68 -7.45 -7.24
N ALA A 31 15.48 -7.53 -5.94
CA ALA A 31 14.37 -8.23 -5.32
C ALA A 31 13.20 -7.29 -4.99
N LYS A 32 13.34 -5.99 -5.22
CA LYS A 32 12.35 -4.95 -4.86
C LYS A 32 12.01 -4.96 -3.37
N ILE A 33 13.01 -5.22 -2.53
CA ILE A 33 12.87 -5.24 -1.07
C ILE A 33 13.31 -3.90 -0.50
N PHE A 34 12.48 -3.33 0.35
CA PHE A 34 12.76 -2.04 0.99
C PHE A 34 12.05 -1.93 2.33
N ARG A 35 12.30 -0.82 3.04
CA ARG A 35 11.72 -0.54 4.34
C ARG A 35 10.50 0.34 4.17
N LEU A 36 9.36 -0.10 4.73
CA LEU A 36 8.15 0.70 4.81
C LEU A 36 8.08 1.34 6.20
N HIS A 37 8.00 2.67 6.25
CA HIS A 37 8.12 3.42 7.48
C HIS A 37 6.78 3.87 8.06
N TRP A 38 6.72 3.89 9.40
CA TRP A 38 5.69 4.56 10.20
C TRP A 38 6.35 5.68 11.01
N ARG A 39 5.57 6.72 11.30
CA ARG A 39 6.11 7.87 12.04
C ARG A 39 6.39 7.54 13.51
N ASN A 40 5.37 7.14 14.27
CA ASN A 40 5.46 6.91 15.71
C ASN A 40 4.45 5.90 16.24
N ASP A 41 3.71 5.22 15.38
CA ASP A 41 2.65 4.29 15.78
C ASP A 41 3.12 2.84 15.62
N LYS A 42 3.83 2.35 16.63
CA LYS A 42 4.33 0.98 16.65
C LYS A 42 3.20 -0.05 16.69
N ASP A 43 2.14 0.23 17.43
CA ASP A 43 1.01 -0.69 17.55
C ASP A 43 0.32 -0.86 16.18
N ASN A 44 0.17 0.23 15.43
CA ASN A 44 -0.37 0.15 14.08
C ASN A 44 0.57 -0.64 13.15
N ALA A 45 1.88 -0.40 13.24
CA ALA A 45 2.87 -1.09 12.42
C ALA A 45 2.92 -2.61 12.68
N GLN A 46 2.47 -3.08 13.85
CA GLN A 46 2.43 -4.49 14.20
C GLN A 46 1.21 -5.23 13.64
N LYS A 47 0.17 -4.52 13.23
CA LYS A 47 -1.09 -5.16 12.80
C LYS A 47 -0.94 -6.07 11.59
N PRO A 48 -0.29 -5.66 10.49
CA PRO A 48 -0.10 -6.56 9.36
C PRO A 48 0.84 -7.71 9.72
N GLN A 49 0.52 -8.89 9.22
CA GLN A 49 1.29 -10.11 9.47
C GLN A 49 2.11 -10.49 8.24
N LYS A 50 3.15 -11.29 8.45
CA LYS A 50 3.93 -11.89 7.37
C LYS A 50 3.01 -12.48 6.31
N GLY A 51 3.26 -12.15 5.05
CA GLY A 51 2.47 -12.62 3.91
C GLY A 51 1.27 -11.75 3.58
N ASP A 52 0.84 -10.86 4.47
CA ASP A 52 -0.22 -9.90 4.16
C ASP A 52 0.25 -8.93 3.08
N LEU A 53 -0.68 -8.47 2.26
CA LEU A 53 -0.43 -7.46 1.25
C LEU A 53 -0.99 -6.11 1.69
N ILE A 54 -0.25 -5.05 1.36
CA ILE A 54 -0.66 -3.66 1.59
C ILE A 54 -0.65 -2.93 0.25
N ALA A 55 -1.73 -2.20 -0.04
CA ALA A 55 -1.75 -1.24 -1.12
C ALA A 55 -1.17 0.10 -0.62
N LEU A 56 -0.10 0.56 -1.23
CA LEU A 56 0.50 1.86 -0.92
C LEU A 56 -0.11 2.92 -1.84
N VAL A 57 -0.61 3.98 -1.23
CA VAL A 57 -1.23 5.11 -1.92
C VAL A 57 -0.42 6.36 -1.64
N GLN A 58 -0.04 7.08 -2.68
CA GLN A 58 0.60 8.40 -2.54
C GLN A 58 0.10 9.31 -3.65
N LEU A 59 -0.17 10.57 -3.30
CA LEU A 59 -0.72 11.57 -4.21
C LEU A 59 -1.98 11.06 -4.95
N ALA A 60 -2.84 10.35 -4.22
CA ALA A 60 -4.08 9.74 -4.71
C ALA A 60 -3.89 8.69 -5.80
N LYS A 61 -2.74 8.03 -5.84
CA LYS A 61 -2.42 6.94 -6.78
C LYS A 61 -1.97 5.70 -6.02
N VAL A 62 -2.38 4.52 -6.47
CA VAL A 62 -1.78 3.26 -5.99
C VAL A 62 -0.46 3.08 -6.71
N THR A 63 0.64 3.09 -5.96
CA THR A 63 1.99 3.03 -6.53
C THR A 63 2.67 1.69 -6.32
N HIS A 64 2.27 0.97 -5.28
CA HIS A 64 2.85 -0.36 -4.97
C HIS A 64 1.80 -1.27 -4.36
N ILE A 65 1.94 -2.56 -4.62
CA ILE A 65 1.37 -3.61 -3.78
C ILE A 65 2.57 -4.32 -3.15
N VAL A 66 2.61 -4.34 -1.83
CA VAL A 66 3.77 -4.86 -1.10
C VAL A 66 3.37 -6.01 -0.19
N GLU A 67 4.30 -6.96 -0.01
CA GLU A 67 4.14 -8.11 0.86
C GLU A 67 5.04 -7.97 2.09
N LEU A 68 4.50 -8.23 3.28
CA LEU A 68 5.28 -8.28 4.52
C LEU A 68 6.14 -9.55 4.52
N LEU A 69 7.46 -9.40 4.68
CA LEU A 69 8.40 -10.53 4.61
C LEU A 69 8.63 -11.20 5.95
N ASP A 70 8.35 -10.53 7.06
CA ASP A 70 8.44 -11.08 8.41
C ASP A 70 7.40 -10.43 9.33
N ASP A 71 7.37 -10.85 10.61
CA ASP A 71 6.48 -10.27 11.62
C ASP A 71 7.19 -9.28 12.55
N THR A 72 8.41 -8.89 12.23
CA THR A 72 9.21 -8.00 13.08
C THR A 72 8.90 -6.54 12.78
N VAL A 73 8.67 -5.76 13.83
CA VAL A 73 8.66 -4.30 13.76
C VAL A 73 10.04 -3.80 14.20
N TYR A 74 10.71 -3.10 13.31
CA TYR A 74 12.04 -2.54 13.55
C TYR A 74 11.92 -1.09 13.97
N GLU A 75 12.83 -0.63 14.82
CA GLU A 75 12.84 0.74 15.30
C GLU A 75 14.23 1.36 15.18
N ASN A 76 14.29 2.57 14.66
CA ASN A 76 15.42 3.48 14.81
C ASN A 76 14.94 4.69 15.61
N THR A 77 15.18 4.67 16.92
CA THR A 77 14.64 5.66 17.86
C THR A 77 15.22 7.08 17.67
N GLU A 78 16.30 7.21 16.91
CA GLU A 78 16.96 8.48 16.66
C GLU A 78 16.29 9.29 15.53
N LYS A 79 15.37 8.67 14.80
CA LYS A 79 14.74 9.30 13.61
C LYS A 79 13.23 9.39 13.76
N ASP A 80 12.67 10.53 13.35
CA ASP A 80 11.26 10.61 13.00
C ASP A 80 11.01 9.65 11.83
N TRP A 81 9.88 8.96 11.81
CA TRP A 81 9.62 7.89 10.86
C TRP A 81 10.62 6.71 10.98
N GLY A 82 11.11 6.47 12.20
CA GLY A 82 12.12 5.43 12.45
C GLY A 82 11.55 4.02 12.63
N ILE A 83 10.22 3.85 12.70
CA ILE A 83 9.57 2.54 12.79
C ILE A 83 9.42 2.00 11.39
N TYR A 84 9.80 0.73 11.15
CA TYR A 84 9.64 0.16 9.82
C TYR A 84 9.38 -1.34 9.83
N ARG A 85 8.81 -1.80 8.74
CA ARG A 85 8.66 -3.21 8.38
C ARG A 85 9.42 -3.48 7.09
N VAL A 86 9.91 -4.70 6.93
CA VAL A 86 10.59 -5.12 5.69
C VAL A 86 9.55 -5.69 4.73
N ILE A 87 9.51 -5.13 3.53
CA ILE A 87 8.51 -5.47 2.51
C ILE A 87 9.17 -5.74 1.17
N LYS A 88 8.41 -6.44 0.32
CA LYS A 88 8.76 -6.67 -1.08
C LYS A 88 7.63 -6.14 -1.96
N ALA A 89 7.96 -5.33 -2.96
CA ALA A 89 6.98 -4.94 -3.96
C ALA A 89 6.69 -6.12 -4.89
N ILE A 90 5.47 -6.65 -4.81
CA ILE A 90 5.00 -7.66 -5.76
C ILE A 90 4.43 -7.02 -7.02
N TRP A 91 4.07 -5.76 -6.94
CA TRP A 91 3.70 -4.91 -8.08
C TRP A 91 4.17 -3.49 -7.84
N MET A 92 4.71 -2.87 -8.85
CA MET A 92 4.94 -1.44 -8.98
C MET A 92 4.98 -1.11 -10.49
N PRO A 93 4.78 0.15 -10.87
CA PRO A 93 4.82 0.51 -12.29
C PRO A 93 6.18 0.16 -12.92
N PRO A 94 6.20 -0.18 -14.22
CA PRO A 94 7.46 -0.38 -14.94
C PRO A 94 8.37 0.85 -14.85
N GLU A 95 9.68 0.65 -14.92
CA GLU A 95 10.71 1.68 -14.72
C GLU A 95 10.48 2.96 -15.53
N LYS A 96 9.99 2.81 -16.77
CA LYS A 96 9.77 3.96 -17.69
C LYS A 96 8.35 4.53 -17.62
N PHE A 97 7.49 4.00 -16.76
CA PHE A 97 6.11 4.47 -16.64
C PHE A 97 6.08 5.79 -15.85
N ASP A 98 5.37 6.79 -16.39
CA ASP A 98 5.15 8.04 -15.68
C ASP A 98 4.02 7.87 -14.66
N TRP A 99 4.35 7.94 -13.39
CA TRP A 99 3.41 7.69 -12.28
C TRP A 99 2.26 8.70 -12.23
N VAL A 100 2.41 9.86 -12.84
CA VAL A 100 1.31 10.82 -12.98
C VAL A 100 0.12 10.20 -13.75
N ASN A 101 0.40 9.24 -14.60
CA ASN A 101 -0.61 8.56 -15.41
C ASN A 101 -1.24 7.33 -14.73
N LEU A 102 -0.87 7.04 -13.48
CA LEU A 102 -1.53 5.98 -12.72
C LEU A 102 -3.01 6.33 -12.47
N PRO A 103 -3.89 5.32 -12.40
CA PRO A 103 -5.30 5.56 -12.08
C PRO A 103 -5.45 6.28 -10.73
N HIS A 104 -6.41 7.19 -10.66
CA HIS A 104 -6.75 7.88 -9.42
C HIS A 104 -7.35 6.87 -8.43
N GLN A 105 -7.10 7.09 -7.13
CA GLN A 105 -7.62 6.19 -6.08
C GLN A 105 -9.12 5.98 -6.14
N LYS A 106 -9.90 6.97 -6.58
CA LYS A 106 -11.35 6.84 -6.75
C LYS A 106 -11.72 5.75 -7.76
N ASP A 107 -10.99 5.66 -8.87
CA ASP A 107 -11.26 4.65 -9.90
C ASP A 107 -10.90 3.25 -9.43
N ILE A 108 -10.00 3.14 -8.45
CA ILE A 108 -9.55 1.87 -7.89
C ILE A 108 -10.43 1.45 -6.71
N PHE A 109 -10.58 2.34 -5.71
CA PHE A 109 -11.27 2.02 -4.46
C PHE A 109 -12.78 2.30 -4.50
N GLY A 110 -13.24 3.05 -5.49
CA GLY A 110 -14.64 3.47 -5.58
C GLY A 110 -15.01 4.65 -4.68
N VAL A 111 -14.04 5.18 -3.93
CA VAL A 111 -14.23 6.30 -3.00
C VAL A 111 -13.12 7.32 -3.16
N GLU A 112 -13.44 8.59 -2.91
CA GLU A 112 -12.46 9.68 -3.00
C GLU A 112 -11.59 9.79 -1.76
N ASP A 113 -12.16 9.49 -0.59
CA ASP A 113 -11.49 9.70 0.69
C ASP A 113 -10.99 8.38 1.26
N LEU A 114 -9.66 8.29 1.40
CA LEU A 114 -8.98 7.24 2.14
C LEU A 114 -8.29 7.88 3.35
N PRO A 115 -8.13 7.14 4.47
CA PRO A 115 -7.44 7.68 5.64
C PRO A 115 -6.04 8.18 5.28
N PRO A 116 -5.73 9.48 5.48
CA PRO A 116 -4.47 10.08 5.02
C PRO A 116 -3.38 10.14 6.08
N ASP A 117 -3.57 9.49 7.22
CA ASP A 117 -2.75 9.67 8.42
C ASP A 117 -1.41 8.92 8.40
N GLY A 118 -1.11 8.15 7.34
CA GLY A 118 0.13 7.38 7.24
C GLY A 118 0.12 6.07 8.02
N SER A 119 -0.95 5.75 8.73
CA SER A 119 -1.17 4.45 9.36
C SER A 119 -1.69 3.45 8.34
N VAL A 120 -1.52 2.16 8.66
CA VAL A 120 -2.16 1.10 7.88
C VAL A 120 -3.61 0.92 8.36
N HIS A 121 -4.52 0.73 7.41
CA HIS A 121 -5.94 0.54 7.69
C HIS A 121 -6.45 -0.76 7.07
N ASP A 122 -7.20 -1.51 7.87
CA ASP A 122 -7.85 -2.74 7.43
C ASP A 122 -9.01 -2.41 6.49
N LEU A 123 -8.94 -2.91 5.26
CA LEU A 123 -9.95 -2.66 4.23
C LEU A 123 -11.33 -3.20 4.61
N SER A 124 -11.41 -4.21 5.48
CA SER A 124 -12.67 -4.80 5.92
C SER A 124 -13.31 -4.07 7.10
N ARG A 125 -12.63 -3.11 7.74
CA ARG A 125 -13.19 -2.38 8.89
C ARG A 125 -14.30 -1.44 8.47
N THR A 126 -15.41 -1.48 9.24
CA THR A 126 -16.60 -0.70 8.92
C THR A 126 -16.57 0.73 9.46
N ASP A 127 -15.67 1.05 10.42
CA ASP A 127 -15.56 2.40 10.98
C ASP A 127 -14.77 3.35 10.08
N ARG A 128 -13.48 3.07 9.83
CA ARG A 128 -12.60 3.93 9.02
C ARG A 128 -12.78 3.73 7.52
N MET A 129 -13.28 2.56 7.11
CA MET A 129 -13.47 2.19 5.71
C MET A 129 -14.94 2.02 5.36
N TYR A 130 -15.82 2.78 6.03
CA TYR A 130 -17.26 2.67 5.85
C TYR A 130 -17.70 2.87 4.40
N GLN A 131 -17.27 3.96 3.77
CA GLN A 131 -17.65 4.27 2.39
C GLN A 131 -17.14 3.22 1.41
N PHE A 132 -15.91 2.76 1.61
CA PHE A 132 -15.33 1.67 0.81
C PHE A 132 -16.17 0.40 0.93
N ASN A 133 -16.51 -0.01 2.13
CA ASN A 133 -17.31 -1.22 2.35
C ASN A 133 -18.73 -1.08 1.79
N GLN A 134 -19.35 0.10 1.87
CA GLN A 134 -20.66 0.35 1.27
C GLN A 134 -20.60 0.24 -0.27
N TYR A 135 -19.57 0.80 -0.87
CA TYR A 135 -19.40 0.75 -2.33
C TYR A 135 -19.24 -0.69 -2.84
N TRP A 136 -18.42 -1.51 -2.16
CA TRP A 136 -18.12 -2.87 -2.61
C TRP A 136 -19.12 -3.92 -2.14
N LYS A 137 -20.03 -3.58 -1.25
CA LYS A 137 -21.00 -4.52 -0.65
C LYS A 137 -21.72 -5.36 -1.70
N ASP A 138 -22.22 -4.76 -2.76
CA ASP A 138 -22.98 -5.43 -3.82
C ASP A 138 -22.14 -5.77 -5.05
N LEU A 139 -20.83 -5.56 -4.97
CA LEU A 139 -19.86 -5.79 -6.07
C LEU A 139 -18.88 -6.92 -5.74
N GLY A 140 -19.25 -7.81 -4.81
CA GLY A 140 -18.40 -8.93 -4.40
C GLY A 140 -17.55 -8.67 -3.15
N GLY A 141 -17.77 -7.57 -2.44
CA GLY A 141 -17.05 -7.24 -1.23
C GLY A 141 -15.55 -7.06 -1.44
N LEU A 142 -14.76 -7.42 -0.45
CA LEU A 142 -13.30 -7.33 -0.53
C LEU A 142 -12.73 -8.14 -1.70
N GLN A 143 -13.25 -9.35 -1.92
CA GLN A 143 -12.81 -10.18 -3.05
C GLN A 143 -13.09 -9.50 -4.39
N GLY A 144 -14.25 -8.88 -4.55
CA GLY A 144 -14.60 -8.12 -5.75
C GLY A 144 -13.64 -6.96 -5.99
N PHE A 145 -13.27 -6.25 -4.92
CA PHE A 145 -12.25 -5.20 -5.00
C PHE A 145 -10.88 -5.75 -5.41
N GLN A 146 -10.44 -6.83 -4.81
CA GLN A 146 -9.15 -7.46 -5.14
C GLN A 146 -9.08 -7.85 -6.61
N GLU A 147 -10.14 -8.44 -7.15
CA GLU A 147 -10.23 -8.80 -8.56
C GLU A 147 -10.21 -7.57 -9.48
N HIS A 148 -10.95 -6.53 -9.12
CA HIS A 148 -10.97 -5.26 -9.85
C HIS A 148 -9.57 -4.62 -9.91
N LEU A 149 -8.91 -4.53 -8.75
CA LEU A 149 -7.56 -3.97 -8.66
C LEU A 149 -6.56 -4.79 -9.48
N SER A 150 -6.62 -6.11 -9.39
CA SER A 150 -5.74 -7.00 -10.18
C SER A 150 -5.88 -6.73 -11.68
N LYS A 151 -7.11 -6.58 -12.17
CA LYS A 151 -7.35 -6.26 -13.59
C LYS A 151 -6.78 -4.92 -13.99
N LEU A 152 -6.96 -3.89 -13.15
CA LEU A 152 -6.44 -2.55 -13.46
C LEU A 152 -4.91 -2.53 -13.48
N LEU A 153 -4.26 -3.14 -12.50
CA LEU A 153 -2.81 -3.13 -12.40
C LEU A 153 -2.16 -3.97 -13.50
N THR A 154 -2.78 -5.05 -13.91
CA THR A 154 -2.27 -5.90 -14.99
C THR A 154 -2.20 -5.15 -16.33
N LYS A 155 -3.10 -4.20 -16.57
CA LYS A 155 -3.11 -3.38 -17.80
C LYS A 155 -1.93 -2.40 -17.89
N ILE A 156 -1.27 -2.11 -16.78
CA ILE A 156 -0.18 -1.14 -16.72
C ILE A 156 1.18 -1.78 -17.00
N LEU A 157 1.27 -3.09 -17.01
CA LEU A 157 2.52 -3.82 -17.23
C LEU A 157 2.97 -3.78 -18.69
#